data_67b2a0dda73954eea4490725534c593d
#
_entry.id   67b2a0dda73954eea4490725534c593d
#
_cell.length_a   1.000
_cell.length_b   1.000
_cell.length_c   1.000
_cell.angle_alpha   90.00
_cell.angle_beta   90.00
_cell.angle_gamma   90.00
#
_symmetry.space_group_name_H-M   'P 1'
#
loop_
_entity.id
_entity.type
_entity.pdbx_description
1 polymer ?
#
loop_
_entity_poly.entity_id
_entity_poly.type
_entity_poly.pdbx_seq_one_letter_code
_entity_poly.pdbx_strand_id
1 'polypeptide(L)'
;MLVSYPTVQLGDRLHEENCEAKTFDEPVGYTQVEGIDFDETFAPVARLEAIRILLAYANHHNILLYQMDVKSAFLNGKIEEEVYVAQPPGFEDPKHPDMVYKLNKALYGLKQAPRAWYDTLKYFLKSKGFIPGSLDPTIFTKTYDGELFVCQIYVDDIIFGCTNQKYSEEFGYMMQEQYHMSMMGELKFFLEKYLKDFLKKFGMQDCKGFTTPMPAKYHLGPDDNGKEFDQKVYRSMIGSLLYLCASRPDIMLSVCMCARFQEAPKESHHLAVKRILRYLAHTPTLGLWYPKGSEFDLVGFSDADYAGDKVDCKSTSGTCHFLG
;
A
#
# COMPACT_ATOMS: atom_id res chain seq x y z
N MET A 1 -24.93 13.75 -5.87
CA MET A 1 -24.74 12.62 -4.96
C MET A 1 -23.75 13.09 -3.92
N LEU A 2 -24.27 13.54 -2.77
CA LEU A 2 -23.48 14.11 -1.70
C LEU A 2 -22.73 12.97 -1.00
N VAL A 3 -21.41 12.95 -1.09
CA VAL A 3 -20.56 12.08 -0.29
C VAL A 3 -20.53 12.70 1.11
N SER A 4 -21.18 12.06 2.08
CA SER A 4 -21.10 12.44 3.48
C SER A 4 -19.67 12.14 3.98
N TYR A 5 -18.90 13.17 4.22
CA TYR A 5 -17.64 13.03 4.95
C TYR A 5 -17.95 12.67 6.39
N PRO A 6 -17.24 11.67 6.99
CA PRO A 6 -17.42 11.34 8.39
C PRO A 6 -17.11 12.57 9.23
N THR A 7 -17.95 12.82 10.26
CA THR A 7 -17.84 13.94 11.18
C THR A 7 -16.47 13.90 11.85
N VAL A 8 -15.59 14.81 11.48
CA VAL A 8 -14.33 15.03 12.20
C VAL A 8 -14.73 15.58 13.58
N GLN A 9 -14.38 14.87 14.67
CA GLN A 9 -14.51 15.45 16.01
C GLN A 9 -13.49 16.57 16.11
N LEU A 10 -13.98 17.80 15.95
CA LEU A 10 -13.20 19.02 16.06
C LEU A 10 -12.90 19.26 17.54
N GLY A 11 -11.61 19.30 17.89
CA GLY A 11 -11.15 19.68 19.20
C GLY A 11 -11.41 21.14 19.54
N ASP A 12 -11.11 21.52 20.78
CA ASP A 12 -11.38 22.84 21.32
C ASP A 12 -10.79 23.97 20.46
N ARG A 13 -11.58 25.04 20.31
CA ARG A 13 -11.15 26.28 19.65
C ARG A 13 -10.11 26.99 20.53
N LEU A 14 -8.97 27.33 19.98
CA LEU A 14 -7.96 28.09 20.68
C LEU A 14 -8.18 29.58 20.48
N HIS A 15 -8.10 30.34 21.58
CA HIS A 15 -7.97 31.79 21.56
C HIS A 15 -6.55 32.22 21.15
N GLU A 16 -6.48 33.31 20.41
CA GLU A 16 -5.27 33.90 19.87
C GLU A 16 -4.18 34.14 20.93
N GLU A 17 -3.01 33.58 20.73
CA GLU A 17 -1.72 34.25 20.93
C GLU A 17 -0.71 33.60 19.99
N ASN A 18 -0.33 34.34 18.91
CA ASN A 18 0.77 34.08 18.01
C ASN A 18 0.64 32.91 17.00
N CYS A 19 -0.43 32.86 16.21
CA CYS A 19 -0.39 32.12 14.94
C CYS A 19 -0.32 33.11 13.77
N GLU A 20 0.84 33.22 13.12
CA GLU A 20 0.92 33.80 11.77
C GLU A 20 0.03 32.98 10.83
N ALA A 21 -0.96 33.63 10.24
CA ALA A 21 -1.84 33.00 9.25
C ALA A 21 -1.02 32.62 8.03
N LYS A 22 -0.63 31.35 7.94
CA LYS A 22 -0.10 30.76 6.70
C LYS A 22 -1.27 30.58 5.74
N THR A 23 -1.24 31.25 4.60
CA THR A 23 -2.19 31.07 3.50
C THR A 23 -2.03 29.66 2.94
N PHE A 24 -3.04 28.80 3.12
CA PHE A 24 -3.01 27.41 2.71
C PHE A 24 -3.64 27.20 1.33
N ASP A 25 -2.85 27.42 0.27
CA ASP A 25 -3.15 26.93 -1.08
C ASP A 25 -2.42 25.60 -1.42
N GLU A 26 -1.64 25.03 -0.47
CA GLU A 26 -0.86 23.82 -0.67
C GLU A 26 -1.41 22.62 0.13
N PRO A 27 -1.27 21.38 -0.40
CA PRO A 27 -1.67 20.16 0.31
C PRO A 27 -0.96 20.07 1.67
N VAL A 28 -1.72 19.86 2.73
CA VAL A 28 -1.35 19.94 4.16
C VAL A 28 0.00 19.29 4.53
N GLY A 29 0.46 18.26 3.81
CA GLY A 29 1.71 17.56 4.13
C GLY A 29 2.99 18.11 3.50
N TYR A 30 2.90 18.93 2.45
CA TYR A 30 4.09 19.42 1.74
C TYR A 30 4.86 20.49 2.50
N THR A 31 4.20 21.25 3.35
CA THR A 31 4.77 22.34 4.13
C THR A 31 5.27 21.92 5.52
N GLN A 32 5.01 20.68 5.94
CA GLN A 32 5.43 20.18 7.25
C GLN A 32 6.96 20.02 7.34
N VAL A 33 7.53 20.46 8.46
CA VAL A 33 8.96 20.44 8.77
C VAL A 33 9.22 19.42 9.88
N GLU A 34 10.21 18.53 9.67
CA GLU A 34 10.66 17.57 10.67
C GLU A 34 11.23 18.27 11.91
N GLY A 35 10.92 17.78 13.09
CA GLY A 35 11.31 18.34 14.39
C GLY A 35 10.48 19.55 14.84
N ILE A 36 9.50 20.01 14.01
CA ILE A 36 8.56 21.08 14.35
C ILE A 36 7.11 20.57 14.25
N ASP A 37 6.73 20.05 13.08
CA ASP A 37 5.36 19.60 12.80
C ASP A 37 5.18 18.11 13.04
N PHE A 38 6.26 17.33 13.08
CA PHE A 38 6.27 15.89 13.35
C PHE A 38 7.68 15.43 13.75
N ASP A 39 7.76 14.44 14.62
CA ASP A 39 9.04 13.83 15.03
C ASP A 39 9.35 12.59 14.20
N GLU A 40 8.38 11.70 13.98
CA GLU A 40 8.57 10.46 13.23
C GLU A 40 7.40 10.18 12.29
N THR A 41 7.72 9.83 11.04
CA THR A 41 6.72 9.49 10.00
C THR A 41 6.73 8.02 9.63
N PHE A 42 7.78 7.28 10.03
CA PHE A 42 7.93 5.89 9.62
C PHE A 42 6.80 5.02 10.21
N ALA A 43 5.99 4.45 9.33
CA ALA A 43 5.03 3.42 9.64
C ALA A 43 5.53 2.07 9.10
N PRO A 44 5.53 1.00 9.91
CA PRO A 44 5.80 -0.32 9.38
C PRO A 44 4.79 -0.69 8.29
N VAL A 45 5.29 -1.13 7.14
CA VAL A 45 4.47 -1.65 6.04
C VAL A 45 4.87 -3.10 5.81
N ALA A 46 3.89 -3.99 5.70
CA ALA A 46 4.14 -5.40 5.43
C ALA A 46 4.98 -5.55 4.17
N ARG A 47 6.03 -6.34 4.28
CA ARG A 47 6.81 -6.74 3.10
C ARG A 47 6.03 -7.77 2.31
N LEU A 48 6.16 -7.71 1.00
CA LEU A 48 5.44 -8.61 0.09
C LEU A 48 5.83 -10.07 0.28
N GLU A 49 7.10 -10.30 0.63
CA GLU A 49 7.63 -11.61 0.98
C GLU A 49 6.92 -12.16 2.22
N ALA A 50 6.65 -11.33 3.21
CA ALA A 50 5.92 -11.72 4.42
C ALA A 50 4.49 -12.17 4.09
N ILE A 51 3.79 -11.43 3.22
CA ILE A 51 2.44 -11.81 2.76
C ILE A 51 2.50 -13.14 1.99
N ARG A 52 3.49 -13.35 1.12
CA ARG A 52 3.65 -14.61 0.38
C ARG A 52 3.94 -15.79 1.30
N ILE A 53 4.79 -15.61 2.31
CA ILE A 53 5.07 -16.62 3.34
C ILE A 53 3.80 -16.93 4.13
N LEU A 54 3.02 -15.91 4.49
CA LEU A 54 1.75 -16.09 5.18
C LEU A 54 0.76 -16.91 4.33
N LEU A 55 0.65 -16.62 3.02
CA LEU A 55 -0.20 -17.38 2.10
C LEU A 55 0.24 -18.86 1.99
N ALA A 56 1.55 -19.10 1.86
CA ALA A 56 2.09 -20.45 1.81
C ALA A 56 1.84 -21.21 3.13
N TYR A 57 2.12 -20.56 4.26
CA TYR A 57 1.88 -21.12 5.59
C TYR A 57 0.41 -21.45 5.82
N ALA A 58 -0.48 -20.53 5.48
CA ALA A 58 -1.92 -20.72 5.63
C ALA A 58 -2.43 -21.90 4.79
N ASN A 59 -1.95 -21.99 3.53
CA ASN A 59 -2.33 -23.11 2.67
C ASN A 59 -1.80 -24.46 3.20
N HIS A 60 -0.57 -24.52 3.70
CA HIS A 60 0.03 -25.71 4.30
C HIS A 60 -0.75 -26.17 5.54
N HIS A 61 -1.14 -25.24 6.42
CA HIS A 61 -1.88 -25.54 7.66
C HIS A 61 -3.40 -25.54 7.50
N ASN A 62 -3.95 -25.42 6.29
CA ASN A 62 -5.39 -25.33 6.03
C ASN A 62 -6.09 -24.17 6.76
N ILE A 63 -5.41 -23.06 6.91
CA ILE A 63 -5.98 -21.84 7.45
C ILE A 63 -6.71 -21.09 6.33
N LEU A 64 -7.99 -20.82 6.51
CA LEU A 64 -8.72 -19.91 5.63
C LEU A 64 -8.36 -18.47 5.99
N LEU A 65 -7.85 -17.75 5.00
CA LEU A 65 -7.54 -16.34 5.14
C LEU A 65 -8.71 -15.48 4.66
N TYR A 66 -8.96 -14.41 5.38
CA TYR A 66 -9.97 -13.40 5.11
C TYR A 66 -9.29 -12.05 4.92
N GLN A 67 -9.95 -11.16 4.20
CA GLN A 67 -9.49 -9.78 4.00
C GLN A 67 -10.53 -8.81 4.50
N MET A 68 -10.06 -7.75 5.15
CA MET A 68 -10.84 -6.56 5.54
C MET A 68 -10.17 -5.31 5.02
N ASP A 69 -10.96 -4.29 4.70
CA ASP A 69 -10.52 -2.97 4.27
C ASP A 69 -11.06 -1.90 5.23
N VAL A 70 -10.17 -1.11 5.81
CA VAL A 70 -10.54 -0.04 6.75
C VAL A 70 -10.91 1.22 5.98
N LYS A 71 -12.14 1.68 6.14
CA LYS A 71 -12.57 2.94 5.54
C LYS A 71 -11.95 4.12 6.27
N SER A 72 -11.30 5.00 5.50
CA SER A 72 -10.67 6.22 6.03
C SER A 72 -9.70 5.93 7.18
N ALA A 73 -8.80 4.94 6.98
CA ALA A 73 -7.89 4.42 8.00
C ALA A 73 -7.15 5.54 8.76
N PHE A 74 -6.54 6.49 8.05
CA PHE A 74 -5.76 7.56 8.67
C PHE A 74 -6.59 8.48 9.57
N LEU A 75 -7.89 8.66 9.31
CA LEU A 75 -8.78 9.47 10.16
C LEU A 75 -9.03 8.84 11.54
N ASN A 76 -8.63 7.59 11.75
CA ASN A 76 -8.68 6.93 13.05
C ASN A 76 -7.39 7.11 13.85
N GLY A 77 -6.27 7.47 13.21
CA GLY A 77 -4.98 7.67 13.87
C GLY A 77 -5.00 8.85 14.81
N LYS A 78 -4.64 8.65 16.08
CA LYS A 78 -4.45 9.73 17.05
C LYS A 78 -3.08 10.36 16.83
N ILE A 79 -3.02 11.70 16.85
CA ILE A 79 -1.77 12.46 16.77
C ILE A 79 -1.51 13.11 18.14
N GLU A 80 -0.25 13.15 18.53
CA GLU A 80 0.21 13.78 19.76
C GLU A 80 0.74 15.19 19.51
N GLU A 81 1.16 15.44 18.26
CA GLU A 81 1.69 16.71 17.81
C GLU A 81 0.61 17.77 17.63
N GLU A 82 0.98 19.01 17.82
CA GLU A 82 0.08 20.15 17.60
C GLU A 82 0.00 20.49 16.10
N VAL A 83 -1.03 20.02 15.46
CA VAL A 83 -1.31 20.28 14.03
C VAL A 83 -2.56 21.12 13.90
N TYR A 84 -2.42 22.23 13.18
CA TYR A 84 -3.50 23.17 12.91
C TYR A 84 -3.83 23.19 11.43
N VAL A 85 -5.13 23.28 11.11
CA VAL A 85 -5.61 23.37 9.73
C VAL A 85 -6.62 24.51 9.60
N ALA A 86 -6.60 25.17 8.44
CA ALA A 86 -7.58 26.20 8.12
C ALA A 86 -9.00 25.61 8.10
N GLN A 87 -9.98 26.46 8.34
CA GLN A 87 -11.38 26.06 8.21
C GLN A 87 -11.66 25.71 6.74
N PRO A 88 -12.29 24.54 6.44
CA PRO A 88 -12.58 24.15 5.07
C PRO A 88 -13.57 25.12 4.41
N PRO A 89 -13.41 25.41 3.09
CA PRO A 89 -14.35 26.24 2.35
C PRO A 89 -15.79 25.75 2.49
N GLY A 90 -16.69 26.66 2.88
CA GLY A 90 -18.12 26.38 3.13
C GLY A 90 -18.43 25.84 4.51
N PHE A 91 -17.43 25.71 5.41
CA PHE A 91 -17.58 25.33 6.83
C PHE A 91 -16.92 26.33 7.75
N GLU A 92 -16.62 27.55 7.23
CA GLU A 92 -16.06 28.61 8.03
C GLU A 92 -17.06 29.08 9.10
N ASP A 93 -16.58 29.29 10.33
CA ASP A 93 -17.40 29.89 11.38
C ASP A 93 -17.59 31.39 11.13
N PRO A 94 -18.83 31.86 10.85
CA PRO A 94 -19.08 33.28 10.57
C PRO A 94 -18.71 34.22 11.73
N LYS A 95 -18.60 33.68 12.96
CA LYS A 95 -18.24 34.47 14.15
C LYS A 95 -16.73 34.56 14.38
N HIS A 96 -16.00 33.59 13.84
CA HIS A 96 -14.57 33.43 14.06
C HIS A 96 -13.86 32.99 12.76
N PRO A 97 -13.91 33.80 11.69
CA PRO A 97 -13.37 33.42 10.38
C PRO A 97 -11.84 33.22 10.37
N ASP A 98 -11.14 33.88 11.29
CA ASP A 98 -9.67 33.85 11.38
C ASP A 98 -9.15 32.72 12.28
N MET A 99 -10.03 31.91 12.87
CA MET A 99 -9.62 30.78 13.70
C MET A 99 -9.29 29.52 12.86
N VAL A 100 -8.38 28.71 13.37
CA VAL A 100 -7.99 27.43 12.81
C VAL A 100 -8.45 26.26 13.69
N TYR A 101 -8.51 25.06 13.13
CA TYR A 101 -8.83 23.86 13.89
C TYR A 101 -7.56 23.16 14.35
N LYS A 102 -7.47 22.85 15.65
CA LYS A 102 -6.47 21.91 16.18
C LYS A 102 -6.93 20.47 15.91
N LEU A 103 -6.08 19.67 15.32
CA LEU A 103 -6.38 18.28 15.01
C LEU A 103 -6.12 17.38 16.24
N ASN A 104 -7.08 16.51 16.57
CA ASN A 104 -6.93 15.43 17.54
C ASN A 104 -6.66 14.08 16.85
N LYS A 105 -6.90 13.99 15.55
CA LYS A 105 -6.67 12.82 14.70
C LYS A 105 -6.02 13.25 13.41
N ALA A 106 -5.28 12.32 12.80
CA ALA A 106 -4.63 12.54 11.53
C ALA A 106 -5.62 12.79 10.39
N LEU A 107 -5.16 13.52 9.39
CA LEU A 107 -5.84 13.69 8.10
C LEU A 107 -4.99 13.09 6.98
N TYR A 108 -5.65 12.73 5.88
CA TYR A 108 -4.95 12.36 4.66
C TYR A 108 -4.09 13.55 4.18
N GLY A 109 -2.83 13.25 3.83
CA GLY A 109 -1.85 14.24 3.43
C GLY A 109 -0.83 14.60 4.53
N LEU A 110 -1.12 14.41 5.81
CA LEU A 110 -0.12 14.58 6.87
C LEU A 110 0.96 13.49 6.77
N LYS A 111 2.22 13.87 6.96
CA LYS A 111 3.37 12.96 6.89
C LYS A 111 3.32 11.88 7.98
N GLN A 112 2.86 12.20 9.18
CA GLN A 112 2.72 11.29 10.31
C GLN A 112 1.44 10.43 10.29
N ALA A 113 0.49 10.69 9.39
CA ALA A 113 -0.81 10.00 9.39
C ALA A 113 -0.70 8.46 9.29
N PRO A 114 0.17 7.87 8.43
CA PRO A 114 0.35 6.43 8.38
C PRO A 114 0.86 5.85 9.71
N ARG A 115 1.78 6.56 10.39
CA ARG A 115 2.32 6.16 11.68
C ARG A 115 1.26 6.20 12.77
N ALA A 116 0.51 7.30 12.86
CA ALA A 116 -0.56 7.49 13.83
C ALA A 116 -1.65 6.39 13.70
N TRP A 117 -2.00 6.02 12.47
CA TRP A 117 -2.91 4.92 12.20
C TRP A 117 -2.34 3.58 12.67
N TYR A 118 -1.11 3.24 12.25
CA TYR A 118 -0.47 1.99 12.65
C TYR A 118 -0.38 1.85 14.17
N ASP A 119 0.04 2.89 14.89
CA ASP A 119 0.17 2.84 16.34
C ASP A 119 -1.20 2.70 17.04
N THR A 120 -2.23 3.38 16.52
CA THR A 120 -3.61 3.24 17.02
C THR A 120 -4.11 1.79 16.86
N LEU A 121 -3.93 1.19 15.68
CA LEU A 121 -4.35 -0.18 15.41
C LEU A 121 -3.53 -1.20 16.23
N LYS A 122 -2.21 -1.00 16.31
CA LYS A 122 -1.30 -1.82 17.14
C LYS A 122 -1.70 -1.80 18.61
N TYR A 123 -2.01 -0.61 19.15
CA TYR A 123 -2.47 -0.48 20.53
C TYR A 123 -3.77 -1.24 20.76
N PHE A 124 -4.74 -1.09 19.86
CA PHE A 124 -6.01 -1.82 19.92
C PHE A 124 -5.80 -3.33 19.89
N LEU A 125 -5.04 -3.86 18.93
CA LEU A 125 -4.77 -5.30 18.83
C LEU A 125 -4.04 -5.83 20.07
N LYS A 126 -3.05 -5.10 20.60
CA LYS A 126 -2.39 -5.47 21.85
C LYS A 126 -3.35 -5.51 23.03
N SER A 127 -4.29 -4.57 23.14
CA SER A 127 -5.31 -4.57 24.19
C SER A 127 -6.26 -5.78 24.13
N LYS A 128 -6.37 -6.40 22.94
CA LYS A 128 -7.13 -7.64 22.71
C LYS A 128 -6.27 -8.91 22.85
N GLY A 129 -5.00 -8.78 23.29
CA GLY A 129 -4.09 -9.89 23.55
C GLY A 129 -3.33 -10.40 22.32
N PHE A 130 -3.29 -9.63 21.23
CA PHE A 130 -2.44 -9.95 20.08
C PHE A 130 -1.00 -9.53 20.32
N ILE A 131 -0.06 -10.33 19.85
CA ILE A 131 1.38 -10.12 20.00
C ILE A 131 1.95 -9.77 18.63
N PRO A 132 2.61 -8.60 18.47
CA PRO A 132 3.28 -8.26 17.23
C PRO A 132 4.53 -9.13 17.00
N GLY A 133 4.82 -9.44 15.75
CA GLY A 133 6.02 -10.18 15.38
C GLY A 133 7.31 -9.39 15.69
N SER A 134 8.34 -10.08 16.10
CA SER A 134 9.65 -9.47 16.44
C SER A 134 10.44 -9.06 15.19
N LEU A 135 10.30 -9.79 14.08
CA LEU A 135 11.00 -9.52 12.82
C LEU A 135 10.17 -8.66 11.88
N ASP A 136 8.85 -8.90 11.86
CA ASP A 136 7.89 -8.10 11.11
C ASP A 136 6.81 -7.58 12.07
N PRO A 137 6.86 -6.30 12.44
CA PRO A 137 5.91 -5.71 13.37
C PRO A 137 4.49 -5.60 12.80
N THR A 138 4.29 -5.83 11.50
CA THR A 138 2.99 -5.80 10.85
C THR A 138 2.23 -7.14 10.93
N ILE A 139 2.91 -8.23 11.35
CA ILE A 139 2.29 -9.50 11.70
C ILE A 139 1.89 -9.48 13.18
N PHE A 140 0.66 -9.89 13.47
CA PHE A 140 0.17 -10.10 14.82
C PHE A 140 -0.33 -11.52 14.96
N THR A 141 -0.02 -12.12 16.10
CA THR A 141 -0.43 -13.48 16.41
C THR A 141 -1.16 -13.55 17.75
N LYS A 142 -2.06 -14.51 17.88
CA LYS A 142 -2.72 -14.85 19.14
C LYS A 142 -3.04 -16.35 19.12
N THR A 143 -2.94 -17.00 20.28
CA THR A 143 -3.33 -18.39 20.41
C THR A 143 -4.69 -18.48 21.12
N TYR A 144 -5.62 -19.23 20.51
CA TYR A 144 -6.93 -19.54 21.04
C TYR A 144 -7.05 -21.04 21.20
N ASP A 145 -7.17 -21.55 22.41
CA ASP A 145 -7.33 -22.99 22.71
C ASP A 145 -6.30 -23.91 21.99
N GLY A 146 -5.06 -23.42 21.85
CA GLY A 146 -3.99 -24.12 21.11
C GLY A 146 -3.94 -23.83 19.60
N GLU A 147 -4.94 -23.17 19.04
CA GLU A 147 -5.01 -22.79 17.63
C GLU A 147 -4.33 -21.45 17.39
N LEU A 148 -3.47 -21.39 16.39
CA LEU A 148 -2.78 -20.15 16.02
C LEU A 148 -3.67 -19.27 15.14
N PHE A 149 -3.94 -18.07 15.61
CA PHE A 149 -4.51 -16.99 14.83
C PHE A 149 -3.40 -16.08 14.31
N VAL A 150 -3.44 -15.72 13.03
CA VAL A 150 -2.52 -14.79 12.40
C VAL A 150 -3.26 -13.61 11.78
N CYS A 151 -2.66 -12.44 11.86
CA CYS A 151 -3.18 -11.21 11.27
C CYS A 151 -2.00 -10.41 10.70
N GLN A 152 -2.06 -10.02 9.42
CA GLN A 152 -1.08 -9.20 8.73
C GLN A 152 -1.73 -7.87 8.37
N ILE A 153 -1.10 -6.77 8.78
CA ILE A 153 -1.55 -5.41 8.47
C ILE A 153 -0.78 -4.89 7.25
N TYR A 154 -1.51 -4.41 6.26
CA TYR A 154 -0.97 -3.72 5.09
C TYR A 154 -1.69 -2.39 4.89
N VAL A 155 -1.28 -1.37 5.62
CA VAL A 155 -1.86 -0.02 5.70
C VAL A 155 -3.34 -0.06 6.12
N ASP A 156 -4.28 -0.06 5.19
CA ASP A 156 -5.73 -0.15 5.37
C ASP A 156 -6.28 -1.57 5.15
N ASP A 157 -5.53 -2.42 4.46
CA ASP A 157 -5.87 -3.83 4.29
C ASP A 157 -5.39 -4.68 5.47
N ILE A 158 -6.25 -5.58 5.93
CA ILE A 158 -5.92 -6.56 6.97
C ILE A 158 -6.24 -7.96 6.46
N ILE A 159 -5.22 -8.82 6.40
CA ILE A 159 -5.34 -10.23 6.08
C ILE A 159 -5.25 -11.02 7.37
N PHE A 160 -6.21 -11.90 7.64
CA PHE A 160 -6.23 -12.65 8.89
C PHE A 160 -6.88 -14.02 8.74
N GLY A 161 -6.60 -14.92 9.66
CA GLY A 161 -7.20 -16.24 9.69
C GLY A 161 -6.74 -17.10 10.86
N CYS A 162 -7.48 -18.20 11.04
CA CYS A 162 -7.21 -19.23 12.01
C CYS A 162 -7.66 -20.59 11.43
N THR A 163 -7.11 -21.70 11.89
CA THR A 163 -7.59 -23.05 11.58
C THR A 163 -9.05 -23.23 11.98
N ASN A 164 -9.47 -22.61 13.06
CA ASN A 164 -10.87 -22.60 13.49
C ASN A 164 -11.55 -21.31 13.02
N GLN A 165 -12.47 -21.45 12.08
CA GLN A 165 -13.20 -20.34 11.46
C GLN A 165 -13.93 -19.44 12.47
N LYS A 166 -14.42 -19.99 13.59
CA LYS A 166 -15.09 -19.22 14.64
C LYS A 166 -14.26 -18.03 15.12
N TYR A 167 -12.96 -18.22 15.33
CA TYR A 167 -12.08 -17.13 15.79
C TYR A 167 -11.83 -16.08 14.72
N SER A 168 -11.87 -16.45 13.45
CA SER A 168 -11.83 -15.50 12.34
C SER A 168 -13.09 -14.65 12.28
N GLU A 169 -14.26 -15.21 12.51
CA GLU A 169 -15.53 -14.50 12.57
C GLU A 169 -15.57 -13.54 13.78
N GLU A 170 -15.17 -14.02 14.96
CA GLU A 170 -15.09 -13.19 16.19
C GLU A 170 -14.13 -12.01 15.99
N PHE A 171 -12.98 -12.21 15.35
CA PHE A 171 -12.06 -11.13 15.02
C PHE A 171 -12.70 -10.13 14.06
N GLY A 172 -13.40 -10.59 13.04
CA GLY A 172 -14.12 -9.74 12.10
C GLY A 172 -15.12 -8.82 12.80
N TYR A 173 -15.95 -9.38 13.69
CA TYR A 173 -16.90 -8.59 14.50
C TYR A 173 -16.19 -7.60 15.40
N MET A 174 -15.17 -8.02 16.14
CA MET A 174 -14.38 -7.17 17.02
C MET A 174 -13.78 -5.96 16.30
N MET A 175 -13.29 -6.16 15.09
CA MET A 175 -12.72 -5.09 14.28
C MET A 175 -13.79 -4.13 13.75
N GLN A 176 -14.94 -4.65 13.31
CA GLN A 176 -16.05 -3.86 12.80
C GLN A 176 -16.77 -3.04 13.90
N GLU A 177 -16.75 -3.51 15.15
CA GLU A 177 -17.24 -2.72 16.30
C GLU A 177 -16.35 -1.51 16.58
N GLN A 178 -15.04 -1.63 16.35
CA GLN A 178 -14.07 -0.58 16.64
C GLN A 178 -13.90 0.41 15.50
N TYR A 179 -13.90 -0.08 14.26
CA TYR A 179 -13.60 0.70 13.06
C TYR A 179 -14.64 0.49 11.96
N HIS A 180 -14.87 1.51 11.16
CA HIS A 180 -15.68 1.36 9.95
C HIS A 180 -14.93 0.54 8.90
N MET A 181 -15.27 -0.73 8.76
CA MET A 181 -14.57 -1.69 7.92
C MET A 181 -15.51 -2.43 6.98
N SER A 182 -15.00 -2.75 5.79
CA SER A 182 -15.65 -3.67 4.86
C SER A 182 -15.01 -5.05 4.95
N MET A 183 -15.82 -6.08 5.26
CA MET A 183 -15.39 -7.46 5.13
C MET A 183 -15.39 -7.84 3.65
N MET A 184 -14.23 -8.20 3.09
CA MET A 184 -14.06 -8.60 1.69
C MET A 184 -14.35 -10.10 1.47
N GLY A 185 -14.48 -10.87 2.56
CA GLY A 185 -14.67 -12.30 2.55
C GLY A 185 -13.36 -13.10 2.51
N GLU A 186 -13.45 -14.35 2.08
CA GLU A 186 -12.30 -15.23 1.91
C GLU A 186 -11.33 -14.66 0.86
N LEU A 187 -10.04 -14.65 1.20
CA LEU A 187 -8.98 -14.17 0.33
C LEU A 187 -8.73 -15.14 -0.82
N LYS A 188 -9.34 -14.89 -1.98
CA LYS A 188 -9.12 -15.69 -3.20
C LYS A 188 -8.00 -15.14 -4.07
N PHE A 189 -7.93 -13.82 -4.16
CA PHE A 189 -6.92 -13.10 -4.94
C PHE A 189 -6.51 -11.82 -4.23
N PHE A 190 -5.22 -11.65 -4.01
CA PHE A 190 -4.67 -10.41 -3.50
C PHE A 190 -4.41 -9.43 -4.65
N LEU A 191 -4.94 -8.20 -4.55
CA LEU A 191 -4.81 -7.12 -5.55
C LEU A 191 -5.50 -7.33 -6.92
N GLU A 192 -6.38 -8.33 -7.10
CA GLU A 192 -7.12 -8.48 -8.36
C GLU A 192 -8.00 -7.26 -8.68
N LYS A 193 -8.73 -6.76 -7.69
CA LYS A 193 -9.54 -5.55 -7.84
C LYS A 193 -8.67 -4.35 -8.21
N TYR A 194 -7.53 -4.19 -7.55
CA TYR A 194 -6.58 -3.12 -7.86
C TYR A 194 -6.09 -3.18 -9.30
N LEU A 195 -5.77 -4.36 -9.82
CA LEU A 195 -5.38 -4.54 -11.22
C LEU A 195 -6.50 -4.09 -12.17
N LYS A 196 -7.75 -4.48 -11.92
CA LYS A 196 -8.90 -4.08 -12.74
C LYS A 196 -9.12 -2.55 -12.73
N ASP A 197 -9.07 -1.95 -11.54
CA ASP A 197 -9.23 -0.51 -11.37
C ASP A 197 -8.07 0.27 -12.02
N PHE A 198 -6.85 -0.24 -11.92
CA PHE A 198 -5.67 0.30 -12.56
C PHE A 198 -5.76 0.28 -14.09
N LEU A 199 -6.14 -0.85 -14.68
CA LEU A 199 -6.34 -0.96 -16.13
C LEU A 199 -7.46 -0.01 -16.61
N LYS A 200 -8.53 0.15 -15.83
CA LYS A 200 -9.60 1.10 -16.09
C LYS A 200 -9.12 2.55 -16.07
N LYS A 201 -8.35 2.91 -15.03
CA LYS A 201 -7.79 4.28 -14.87
C LYS A 201 -7.00 4.72 -16.10
N PHE A 202 -6.25 3.80 -16.73
CA PHE A 202 -5.43 4.11 -17.91
C PHE A 202 -6.06 3.69 -19.24
N GLY A 203 -7.36 3.32 -19.26
CA GLY A 203 -8.10 2.98 -20.48
C GLY A 203 -7.57 1.74 -21.21
N MET A 204 -7.04 0.75 -20.45
CA MET A 204 -6.37 -0.44 -20.98
C MET A 204 -7.16 -1.73 -20.78
N GLN A 205 -8.44 -1.67 -20.44
CA GLN A 205 -9.28 -2.86 -20.18
C GLN A 205 -9.49 -3.72 -21.42
N ASP A 206 -9.82 -3.08 -22.56
CA ASP A 206 -10.20 -3.76 -23.79
C ASP A 206 -9.07 -3.73 -24.85
N CYS A 207 -7.83 -3.57 -24.40
CA CYS A 207 -6.70 -3.50 -25.31
C CYS A 207 -6.27 -4.89 -25.82
N LYS A 208 -5.70 -4.94 -27.04
CA LYS A 208 -5.07 -6.18 -27.56
C LYS A 208 -3.92 -6.58 -26.62
N GLY A 209 -4.01 -7.79 -26.06
CA GLY A 209 -3.05 -8.33 -25.11
C GLY A 209 -1.68 -8.67 -25.71
N PHE A 210 -0.67 -8.74 -24.87
CA PHE A 210 0.64 -9.30 -25.16
C PHE A 210 0.90 -10.53 -24.30
N THR A 211 1.72 -11.44 -24.80
CA THR A 211 2.10 -12.69 -24.08
C THR A 211 3.30 -12.50 -23.15
N THR A 212 4.04 -11.40 -23.30
CA THR A 212 5.22 -11.08 -22.47
C THR A 212 5.21 -9.61 -22.07
N PRO A 213 5.64 -9.27 -20.85
CA PRO A 213 5.66 -7.88 -20.37
C PRO A 213 6.70 -7.04 -21.10
N MET A 214 7.78 -7.68 -21.57
CA MET A 214 8.85 -7.05 -22.36
C MET A 214 9.41 -8.04 -23.37
N PRO A 215 9.90 -7.62 -24.55
CA PRO A 215 10.58 -8.51 -25.48
C PRO A 215 11.90 -9.01 -24.91
N ALA A 216 12.30 -10.24 -25.22
CA ALA A 216 13.51 -10.87 -24.69
C ALA A 216 14.82 -10.13 -24.99
N LYS A 217 14.87 -9.34 -26.06
CA LYS A 217 16.04 -8.53 -26.47
C LYS A 217 15.73 -7.03 -26.46
N TYR A 218 14.88 -6.59 -25.56
CA TYR A 218 14.52 -5.18 -25.50
C TYR A 218 15.56 -4.39 -24.71
N HIS A 219 16.07 -3.35 -25.32
CA HIS A 219 16.96 -2.39 -24.68
C HIS A 219 16.23 -1.06 -24.55
N LEU A 220 15.92 -0.67 -23.33
CA LEU A 220 15.38 0.63 -23.01
C LEU A 220 16.55 1.55 -22.68
N GLY A 221 16.76 2.59 -23.48
CA GLY A 221 17.80 3.59 -23.28
C GLY A 221 17.23 4.99 -23.02
N PRO A 222 18.06 5.99 -22.79
CA PRO A 222 17.63 7.37 -22.47
C PRO A 222 16.75 8.02 -23.53
N ASP A 223 16.92 7.62 -24.83
CA ASP A 223 16.16 8.14 -25.97
C ASP A 223 16.22 9.67 -26.06
N ASP A 224 17.45 10.22 -26.08
CA ASP A 224 17.72 11.66 -25.98
C ASP A 224 16.97 12.50 -27.01
N ASN A 225 16.72 11.95 -28.21
CA ASN A 225 15.97 12.60 -29.28
C ASN A 225 14.48 12.26 -29.29
N GLY A 226 14.02 11.43 -28.36
CA GLY A 226 12.62 11.01 -28.25
C GLY A 226 11.71 12.14 -27.75
N LYS A 227 10.46 12.09 -28.19
CA LYS A 227 9.45 13.04 -27.71
C LYS A 227 9.20 12.85 -26.22
N GLU A 228 9.14 13.96 -25.49
CA GLU A 228 8.86 13.98 -24.08
C GLU A 228 7.45 13.45 -23.75
N PHE A 229 7.34 12.79 -22.61
CA PHE A 229 6.07 12.31 -22.09
C PHE A 229 5.81 12.94 -20.71
N ASP A 230 4.53 13.10 -20.34
CA ASP A 230 4.13 13.69 -19.06
C ASP A 230 4.72 12.88 -17.87
N GLN A 231 5.57 13.55 -17.10
CA GLN A 231 6.30 12.96 -15.99
C GLN A 231 5.35 12.51 -14.85
N LYS A 232 4.30 13.30 -14.56
CA LYS A 232 3.36 12.98 -13.47
C LYS A 232 2.56 11.74 -13.81
N VAL A 233 2.08 11.64 -15.05
CA VAL A 233 1.36 10.47 -15.55
C VAL A 233 2.27 9.25 -15.52
N TYR A 234 3.52 9.38 -16.02
CA TYR A 234 4.49 8.30 -16.04
C TYR A 234 4.79 7.77 -14.63
N ARG A 235 5.11 8.67 -13.69
CA ARG A 235 5.35 8.32 -12.27
C ARG A 235 4.15 7.63 -11.63
N SER A 236 2.94 8.10 -11.92
CA SER A 236 1.71 7.45 -11.45
C SER A 236 1.56 6.03 -11.98
N MET A 237 1.89 5.79 -13.26
CA MET A 237 1.87 4.44 -13.86
C MET A 237 2.90 3.53 -13.21
N ILE A 238 4.15 4.00 -13.06
CA ILE A 238 5.24 3.22 -12.46
C ILE A 238 4.94 2.89 -11.00
N GLY A 239 4.50 3.86 -10.20
CA GLY A 239 4.15 3.63 -8.80
C GLY A 239 3.06 2.56 -8.64
N SER A 240 2.02 2.61 -9.47
CA SER A 240 0.98 1.59 -9.49
C SER A 240 1.47 0.21 -9.93
N LEU A 241 2.40 0.15 -10.89
CA LEU A 241 3.01 -1.11 -11.33
C LEU A 241 3.95 -1.70 -10.28
N LEU A 242 4.73 -0.88 -9.57
CA LEU A 242 5.57 -1.33 -8.45
C LEU A 242 4.72 -1.96 -7.34
N TYR A 243 3.57 -1.37 -7.05
CA TYR A 243 2.62 -1.96 -6.10
C TYR A 243 2.09 -3.31 -6.58
N LEU A 244 1.78 -3.45 -7.87
CA LEU A 244 1.34 -4.72 -8.46
C LEU A 244 2.41 -5.81 -8.48
N CYS A 245 3.71 -5.48 -8.47
CA CYS A 245 4.79 -6.47 -8.38
C CYS A 245 4.69 -7.37 -7.13
N ALA A 246 3.93 -6.94 -6.13
CA ALA A 246 3.56 -7.70 -4.95
C ALA A 246 2.94 -9.05 -5.29
N SER A 247 1.87 -9.02 -6.08
CA SER A 247 1.13 -10.21 -6.49
C SER A 247 1.58 -10.73 -7.86
N ARG A 248 2.30 -9.92 -8.63
CA ARG A 248 2.75 -10.18 -10.01
C ARG A 248 4.28 -10.03 -10.13
N PRO A 249 5.08 -10.93 -9.55
CA PRO A 249 6.54 -10.87 -9.63
C PRO A 249 7.07 -11.04 -11.07
N ASP A 250 6.28 -11.61 -11.96
CA ASP A 250 6.58 -11.79 -13.37
C ASP A 250 6.79 -10.48 -14.16
N ILE A 251 6.25 -9.36 -13.67
CA ILE A 251 6.48 -8.04 -14.28
C ILE A 251 7.63 -7.26 -13.62
N MET A 252 8.19 -7.71 -12.51
CA MET A 252 9.14 -6.97 -11.68
C MET A 252 10.30 -6.39 -12.49
N LEU A 253 11.01 -7.23 -13.27
CA LEU A 253 12.15 -6.79 -14.08
C LEU A 253 11.73 -5.69 -15.06
N SER A 254 10.63 -5.90 -15.77
CA SER A 254 10.13 -4.95 -16.78
C SER A 254 9.76 -3.59 -16.16
N VAL A 255 9.14 -3.62 -14.98
CA VAL A 255 8.78 -2.40 -14.24
C VAL A 255 10.03 -1.67 -13.74
N CYS A 256 11.00 -2.40 -13.16
CA CYS A 256 12.27 -1.80 -12.70
C CYS A 256 13.05 -1.15 -13.84
N MET A 257 13.07 -1.76 -15.02
CA MET A 257 13.70 -1.16 -16.21
C MET A 257 13.01 0.14 -16.62
N CYS A 258 11.68 0.18 -16.65
CA CYS A 258 10.93 1.40 -16.95
C CYS A 258 11.09 2.48 -15.85
N ALA A 259 11.19 2.07 -14.58
CA ALA A 259 11.31 2.98 -13.45
C ALA A 259 12.57 3.87 -13.48
N ARG A 260 13.64 3.43 -14.16
CA ARG A 260 14.87 4.21 -14.33
C ARG A 260 14.66 5.55 -15.04
N PHE A 261 13.61 5.67 -15.84
CA PHE A 261 13.34 6.84 -16.69
C PHE A 261 12.25 7.77 -16.12
N GLN A 262 11.95 7.69 -14.82
CA GLN A 262 10.92 8.50 -14.16
C GLN A 262 11.25 9.99 -14.09
N GLU A 263 12.52 10.36 -14.19
CA GLU A 263 12.96 11.76 -14.13
C GLU A 263 12.68 12.48 -15.46
N ALA A 264 12.99 11.86 -16.60
CA ALA A 264 12.82 12.41 -17.93
C ALA A 264 12.19 11.38 -18.88
N PRO A 265 10.91 11.02 -18.72
CA PRO A 265 10.28 9.98 -19.53
C PRO A 265 10.05 10.45 -20.97
N LYS A 266 10.28 9.54 -21.91
CA LYS A 266 10.01 9.73 -23.33
C LYS A 266 8.84 8.85 -23.80
N GLU A 267 8.29 9.13 -24.99
CA GLU A 267 7.22 8.29 -25.57
C GLU A 267 7.62 6.81 -25.71
N SER A 268 8.87 6.51 -26.03
CA SER A 268 9.38 5.14 -26.06
C SER A 268 9.27 4.42 -24.72
N HIS A 269 9.55 5.13 -23.61
CA HIS A 269 9.40 4.61 -22.25
C HIS A 269 7.92 4.35 -21.94
N HIS A 270 7.04 5.26 -22.31
CA HIS A 270 5.60 5.10 -22.14
C HIS A 270 5.04 3.92 -22.94
N LEU A 271 5.54 3.67 -24.17
CA LEU A 271 5.18 2.50 -24.96
C LEU A 271 5.59 1.19 -24.28
N ALA A 272 6.77 1.17 -23.63
CA ALA A 272 7.21 0.03 -22.83
C ALA A 272 6.27 -0.23 -21.65
N VAL A 273 5.88 0.82 -20.91
CA VAL A 273 4.88 0.72 -19.84
C VAL A 273 3.53 0.23 -20.36
N LYS A 274 3.04 0.76 -21.48
CA LYS A 274 1.81 0.28 -22.13
C LYS A 274 1.88 -1.20 -22.51
N ARG A 275 3.05 -1.70 -22.88
CA ARG A 275 3.21 -3.13 -23.15
C ARG A 275 3.02 -3.97 -21.89
N ILE A 276 3.54 -3.53 -20.73
CA ILE A 276 3.31 -4.19 -19.44
C ILE A 276 1.82 -4.21 -19.13
N LEU A 277 1.11 -3.09 -19.32
CA LEU A 277 -0.35 -3.02 -19.10
C LEU A 277 -1.13 -3.98 -20.00
N ARG A 278 -0.74 -4.09 -21.28
CA ARG A 278 -1.36 -5.05 -22.22
C ARG A 278 -1.11 -6.49 -21.82
N TYR A 279 0.08 -6.79 -21.30
CA TYR A 279 0.39 -8.11 -20.76
C TYR A 279 -0.48 -8.41 -19.54
N LEU A 280 -0.62 -7.48 -18.61
CA LEU A 280 -1.47 -7.61 -17.42
C LEU A 280 -2.95 -7.80 -17.79
N ALA A 281 -3.45 -7.04 -18.77
CA ALA A 281 -4.82 -7.18 -19.28
C ALA A 281 -5.07 -8.57 -19.90
N HIS A 282 -4.05 -9.19 -20.49
CA HIS A 282 -4.14 -10.52 -21.09
C HIS A 282 -3.96 -11.67 -20.08
N THR A 283 -3.37 -11.38 -18.91
CA THR A 283 -3.07 -12.37 -17.87
C THR A 283 -3.65 -11.98 -16.52
N PRO A 284 -4.97 -11.65 -16.41
CA PRO A 284 -5.54 -11.12 -15.18
C PRO A 284 -5.57 -12.12 -14.02
N THR A 285 -5.59 -13.41 -14.34
CA THR A 285 -5.66 -14.51 -13.35
C THR A 285 -4.33 -15.19 -13.11
N LEU A 286 -3.23 -14.70 -13.72
CA LEU A 286 -1.90 -15.24 -13.46
C LEU A 286 -1.44 -14.83 -12.05
N GLY A 287 -1.00 -15.79 -11.27
CA GLY A 287 -0.52 -15.60 -9.91
C GLY A 287 0.48 -16.66 -9.49
N LEU A 288 0.94 -16.58 -8.25
CA LEU A 288 1.76 -17.61 -7.64
C LEU A 288 0.87 -18.77 -7.20
N TRP A 289 1.33 -19.98 -7.48
CA TRP A 289 0.66 -21.21 -7.05
C TRP A 289 1.28 -21.73 -5.76
N TYR A 290 0.46 -22.01 -4.76
CA TYR A 290 0.86 -22.59 -3.49
C TYR A 290 0.25 -23.99 -3.41
N PRO A 291 1.05 -25.07 -3.64
CA PRO A 291 0.54 -26.44 -3.59
C PRO A 291 0.18 -26.84 -2.16
N LYS A 292 -0.94 -27.54 -2.00
CA LYS A 292 -1.35 -28.12 -0.73
C LYS A 292 -0.58 -29.43 -0.48
N GLY A 293 -0.01 -29.58 0.74
CA GLY A 293 0.65 -30.83 1.15
C GLY A 293 2.06 -31.03 0.62
N SER A 294 2.70 -29.99 0.06
CA SER A 294 4.15 -30.00 -0.22
C SER A 294 4.95 -29.94 1.09
N GLU A 295 6.20 -30.41 1.06
CA GLU A 295 7.14 -30.16 2.15
C GLU A 295 7.39 -28.63 2.23
N PHE A 296 7.48 -28.10 3.47
CA PHE A 296 7.64 -26.66 3.69
C PHE A 296 9.14 -26.28 3.70
N ASP A 297 9.83 -26.65 2.61
CA ASP A 297 11.26 -26.41 2.43
C ASP A 297 11.51 -25.13 1.66
N LEU A 298 12.44 -24.31 2.16
CA LEU A 298 12.86 -23.07 1.51
C LEU A 298 14.13 -23.31 0.69
N VAL A 299 14.01 -23.20 -0.63
CA VAL A 299 15.14 -23.30 -1.57
C VAL A 299 15.35 -21.93 -2.23
N GLY A 300 16.55 -21.37 -2.09
CA GLY A 300 16.93 -20.09 -2.68
C GLY A 300 17.86 -20.25 -3.87
N PHE A 301 17.59 -19.50 -4.93
CA PHE A 301 18.46 -19.36 -6.11
C PHE A 301 18.85 -17.88 -6.24
N SER A 302 20.09 -17.64 -6.66
CA SER A 302 20.59 -16.31 -6.96
C SER A 302 21.32 -16.33 -8.29
N ASP A 303 21.07 -15.33 -9.11
CA ASP A 303 21.75 -15.12 -10.37
C ASP A 303 22.17 -13.65 -10.51
N ALA A 304 23.27 -13.38 -11.19
CA ALA A 304 23.73 -12.04 -11.47
C ALA A 304 24.40 -11.99 -12.85
N ASP A 305 24.03 -11.00 -13.65
CA ASP A 305 24.73 -10.71 -14.90
C ASP A 305 26.03 -9.94 -14.64
N TYR A 306 26.91 -9.95 -15.62
CA TYR A 306 28.12 -9.14 -15.62
C TYR A 306 27.94 -7.94 -16.53
N ALA A 307 27.81 -6.73 -15.95
CA ALA A 307 27.69 -5.46 -16.67
C ALA A 307 26.62 -5.47 -17.79
N GLY A 308 25.47 -6.11 -17.54
CA GLY A 308 24.40 -6.32 -18.53
C GLY A 308 23.68 -5.04 -18.95
N ASP A 309 23.73 -4.00 -18.13
CA ASP A 309 23.18 -2.69 -18.50
C ASP A 309 24.11 -1.99 -19.49
N LYS A 310 23.57 -1.61 -20.64
CA LYS A 310 24.34 -0.98 -21.72
C LYS A 310 24.52 0.53 -21.56
N VAL A 311 23.82 1.14 -20.61
CA VAL A 311 23.89 2.59 -20.38
C VAL A 311 24.97 2.92 -19.36
N ASP A 312 24.94 2.26 -18.21
CA ASP A 312 25.85 2.55 -17.10
C ASP A 312 26.74 1.34 -16.70
N CYS A 313 26.71 0.28 -17.47
CA CYS A 313 27.51 -0.95 -17.28
C CYS A 313 27.34 -1.58 -15.88
N LYS A 314 26.21 -1.38 -15.25
CA LYS A 314 25.89 -2.02 -13.96
C LYS A 314 25.41 -3.44 -14.16
N SER A 315 25.75 -4.29 -13.20
CA SER A 315 25.20 -5.63 -13.10
C SER A 315 23.81 -5.62 -12.47
N THR A 316 22.94 -6.49 -12.96
CA THR A 316 21.64 -6.76 -12.32
C THR A 316 21.73 -8.10 -11.62
N SER A 317 21.33 -8.16 -10.35
CA SER A 317 21.19 -9.42 -9.62
C SER A 317 19.73 -9.71 -9.35
N GLY A 318 19.38 -10.98 -9.38
CA GLY A 318 18.05 -11.47 -9.04
C GLY A 318 18.13 -12.63 -8.06
N THR A 319 17.12 -12.74 -7.19
CA THR A 319 16.95 -13.89 -6.32
C THR A 319 15.56 -14.48 -6.53
N CYS A 320 15.45 -15.81 -6.43
CA CYS A 320 14.20 -16.52 -6.48
C CYS A 320 14.17 -17.52 -5.33
N HIS A 321 13.07 -17.54 -4.59
CA HIS A 321 12.87 -18.46 -3.48
C HIS A 321 11.64 -19.34 -3.78
N PHE A 322 11.82 -20.63 -3.64
CA PHE A 322 10.72 -21.61 -3.68
C PHE A 322 10.43 -22.07 -2.26
N LEU A 323 9.17 -22.17 -1.93
CA LEU A 323 8.67 -22.62 -0.64
C LEU A 323 7.68 -23.77 -0.87
N GLY A 324 8.13 -24.98 -0.58
CA GLY A 324 7.37 -26.21 -0.79
C GLY A 324 7.65 -26.91 -2.10
#